data_ba1af8574ac44f59892f01fec024a2f7
#
_entry.id   ba1af8574ac44f59892f01fec024a2f7
#
_cell.length_a   1.000
_cell.length_b   1.000
_cell.length_c   1.000
_cell.angle_alpha   90.00
_cell.angle_beta   90.00
_cell.angle_gamma   90.00
#
_symmetry.space_group_name_H-M   'P 1'
#
loop_
_entity.id
_entity.type
_entity.pdbx_description
1 polymer ?
#
loop_
_entity_poly.entity_id
_entity_poly.type
_entity_poly.pdbx_seq_one_letter_code
_entity_poly.pdbx_strand_id
1 'polypeptide(L)'
;GKSDGDIAKEFGLAASTVRHQRFVFRERAKAARLYLAVWELVQQGRRQTDRGEELVSIHGGATMVDSRYEITQEEEQKILHSVFSSIQPLRLKTFPPKEKKKVVILRAIAQEFEQGKTYTERQVNEILKEIFPDYVTLRRYLIEYGYLRRTRDGSAYWKN
;
A
#
# COMPACT_ATOMS: atom_id res chain seq x y z
N GLY A 1 34.59 16.16 19.06
CA GLY A 1 34.23 16.26 17.64
C GLY A 1 34.99 17.39 16.98
N LYS A 2 35.13 17.37 15.64
CA LYS A 2 35.85 18.44 14.88
C LYS A 2 35.18 19.80 15.08
N SER A 3 35.99 20.89 15.16
CA SER A 3 35.46 22.26 15.21
C SER A 3 34.85 22.69 13.88
N ASP A 4 34.01 23.73 13.89
CA ASP A 4 33.41 24.26 12.64
C ASP A 4 34.51 24.76 11.66
N GLY A 5 35.64 25.27 12.20
CA GLY A 5 36.79 25.68 11.38
C GLY A 5 37.50 24.50 10.71
N ASP A 6 37.66 23.38 11.42
CA ASP A 6 38.31 22.19 10.88
C ASP A 6 37.48 21.56 9.78
N ILE A 7 36.14 21.46 10.00
CA ILE A 7 35.20 20.96 8.99
C ILE A 7 35.18 21.90 7.78
N ALA A 8 35.15 23.20 7.99
CA ALA A 8 35.15 24.17 6.92
C ALA A 8 36.39 24.02 6.02
N LYS A 9 37.58 23.87 6.62
CA LYS A 9 38.84 23.63 5.89
C LYS A 9 38.77 22.29 5.09
N GLU A 10 38.31 21.25 5.72
CA GLU A 10 38.23 19.89 5.11
C GLU A 10 37.31 19.86 3.87
N PHE A 11 36.19 20.60 3.92
CA PHE A 11 35.19 20.60 2.84
C PHE A 11 35.24 21.84 1.93
N GLY A 12 36.20 22.74 2.11
CA GLY A 12 36.34 23.95 1.29
C GLY A 12 35.17 24.93 1.47
N LEU A 13 34.59 24.99 2.66
CA LEU A 13 33.42 25.81 2.98
C LEU A 13 33.81 26.98 3.92
N ALA A 14 32.94 27.98 4.01
CA ALA A 14 33.06 28.99 5.06
C ALA A 14 32.60 28.42 6.42
N ALA A 15 33.29 28.80 7.51
CA ALA A 15 32.91 28.36 8.87
C ALA A 15 31.49 28.79 9.26
N SER A 16 30.98 29.90 8.73
CA SER A 16 29.60 30.35 8.88
C SER A 16 28.61 29.38 8.24
N THR A 17 28.94 28.81 7.08
CA THR A 17 28.11 27.78 6.38
C THR A 17 28.03 26.51 7.21
N VAL A 18 29.14 26.03 7.76
CA VAL A 18 29.17 24.85 8.63
C VAL A 18 28.31 25.08 9.88
N ARG A 19 28.42 26.27 10.51
CA ARG A 19 27.62 26.63 11.68
C ARG A 19 26.13 26.67 11.37
N HIS A 20 25.77 27.26 10.24
CA HIS A 20 24.36 27.26 9.78
C HIS A 20 23.84 25.85 9.52
N GLN A 21 24.59 24.99 8.83
CA GLN A 21 24.20 23.63 8.59
C GLN A 21 24.02 22.82 9.89
N ARG A 22 24.92 22.98 10.85
CA ARG A 22 24.76 22.34 12.17
C ARG A 22 23.52 22.83 12.93
N PHE A 23 23.17 24.09 12.80
CA PHE A 23 21.95 24.64 13.37
C PHE A 23 20.72 23.98 12.71
N VAL A 24 20.67 23.98 11.38
CA VAL A 24 19.56 23.38 10.61
C VAL A 24 19.40 21.89 10.95
N PHE A 25 20.49 21.14 11.03
CA PHE A 25 20.43 19.72 11.40
C PHE A 25 19.92 19.50 12.82
N ARG A 26 20.31 20.34 13.78
CA ARG A 26 19.80 20.27 15.15
C ARG A 26 18.29 20.54 15.21
N GLU A 27 17.81 21.54 14.50
CA GLU A 27 16.38 21.86 14.46
C GLU A 27 15.57 20.75 13.76
N ARG A 28 16.08 20.20 12.67
CA ARG A 28 15.47 19.03 12.01
C ARG A 28 15.46 17.80 12.93
N ALA A 29 16.53 17.57 13.67
CA ALA A 29 16.59 16.45 14.63
C ALA A 29 15.59 16.63 15.79
N LYS A 30 15.38 17.85 16.28
CA LYS A 30 14.33 18.14 17.29
C LYS A 30 12.94 17.88 16.71
N ALA A 31 12.66 18.38 15.51
CA ALA A 31 11.38 18.16 14.83
C ALA A 31 11.12 16.67 14.57
N ALA A 32 12.15 15.92 14.13
CA ALA A 32 12.04 14.48 13.91
C ALA A 32 11.75 13.72 15.22
N ARG A 33 12.39 14.08 16.34
CA ARG A 33 12.12 13.48 17.64
C ARG A 33 10.69 13.73 18.10
N LEU A 34 10.20 14.96 17.96
CA LEU A 34 8.82 15.30 18.28
C LEU A 34 7.84 14.51 17.39
N TYR A 35 8.10 14.44 16.09
CA TYR A 35 7.29 13.67 15.15
C TYR A 35 7.23 12.19 15.55
N LEU A 36 8.37 11.57 15.84
CA LEU A 36 8.43 10.18 16.27
C LEU A 36 7.68 9.96 17.60
N ALA A 37 7.84 10.84 18.58
CA ALA A 37 7.14 10.75 19.83
C ALA A 37 5.62 10.85 19.68
N VAL A 38 5.15 11.80 18.85
CA VAL A 38 3.72 11.93 18.52
C VAL A 38 3.21 10.69 17.79
N TRP A 39 3.98 10.20 16.82
CA TRP A 39 3.65 8.99 16.07
C TRP A 39 3.55 7.76 17.00
N GLU A 40 4.50 7.58 17.92
CA GLU A 40 4.46 6.50 18.93
C GLU A 40 3.26 6.61 19.84
N LEU A 41 2.92 7.82 20.34
CA LEU A 41 1.74 8.06 21.15
C LEU A 41 0.44 7.72 20.40
N VAL A 42 0.36 8.10 19.12
CA VAL A 42 -0.79 7.75 18.27
C VAL A 42 -0.89 6.24 18.09
N GLN A 43 0.24 5.54 17.86
CA GLN A 43 0.24 4.09 17.76
C GLN A 43 -0.13 3.40 19.09
N GLN A 44 0.35 3.91 20.22
CA GLN A 44 -0.04 3.41 21.55
C GLN A 44 -1.53 3.63 21.83
N GLY A 45 -2.05 4.82 21.50
CA GLY A 45 -3.47 5.12 21.61
C GLY A 45 -4.34 4.21 20.75
N ARG A 46 -3.90 3.95 19.50
CA ARG A 46 -4.56 2.97 18.62
C ARG A 46 -4.56 1.57 19.20
N ARG A 47 -3.44 1.10 19.79
CA ARG A 47 -3.37 -0.21 20.44
C ARG A 47 -4.28 -0.32 21.67
N GLN A 48 -4.53 0.77 22.39
CA GLN A 48 -5.42 0.78 23.56
C GLN A 48 -6.91 0.88 23.19
N THR A 49 -7.23 1.52 22.06
CA THR A 49 -8.60 1.57 21.52
C THR A 49 -8.95 0.35 20.68
N ASP A 50 -7.93 -0.41 20.28
CA ASP A 50 -8.08 -1.62 19.47
C ASP A 50 -8.56 -2.76 20.37
N ARG A 51 -9.88 -2.89 20.50
CA ARG A 51 -10.55 -4.05 21.11
C ARG A 51 -10.37 -5.26 20.19
N GLY A 52 -9.12 -5.73 20.02
CA GLY A 52 -8.85 -6.98 19.32
C GLY A 52 -9.30 -7.05 17.84
N GLU A 53 -9.50 -5.91 17.19
CA GLU A 53 -9.81 -5.87 15.76
C GLU A 53 -8.54 -6.19 14.97
N GLU A 54 -8.41 -7.43 14.55
CA GLU A 54 -7.29 -7.92 13.78
C GLU A 54 -7.28 -7.23 12.40
N LEU A 55 -6.18 -6.53 12.09
CA LEU A 55 -6.00 -5.89 10.79
C LEU A 55 -5.76 -6.93 9.71
N VAL A 56 -6.35 -6.68 8.56
CA VAL A 56 -6.14 -7.48 7.35
C VAL A 56 -4.69 -7.36 6.89
N SER A 57 -4.00 -8.49 6.71
CA SER A 57 -2.60 -8.52 6.30
C SER A 57 -2.40 -7.88 4.91
N ILE A 58 -1.35 -7.08 4.77
CA ILE A 58 -0.97 -6.48 3.48
C ILE A 58 -0.25 -7.54 2.64
N HIS A 59 -0.64 -7.68 1.36
CA HIS A 59 0.04 -8.61 0.46
C HIS A 59 1.44 -8.11 0.05
N GLY A 60 2.37 -9.03 -0.20
CA GLY A 60 3.78 -8.71 -0.46
C GLY A 60 4.05 -7.89 -1.71
N GLY A 61 3.10 -7.81 -2.64
CA GLY A 61 3.21 -7.05 -3.88
C GLY A 61 2.69 -5.60 -3.83
N ALA A 62 2.24 -5.13 -2.66
CA ALA A 62 1.67 -3.79 -2.53
C ALA A 62 2.65 -2.72 -3.01
N THR A 63 2.24 -1.94 -4.02
CA THR A 63 3.07 -0.89 -4.64
C THR A 63 3.15 0.36 -3.80
N MET A 64 2.17 0.58 -2.92
CA MET A 64 2.06 1.76 -2.07
C MET A 64 1.28 1.39 -0.81
N VAL A 65 1.93 1.44 0.34
CA VAL A 65 1.35 1.12 1.65
C VAL A 65 1.04 2.41 2.40
N ASP A 66 -0.24 2.71 2.58
CA ASP A 66 -0.73 3.87 3.32
C ASP A 66 -2.04 3.52 4.07
N SER A 67 -2.76 4.52 4.56
CA SER A 67 -4.00 4.34 5.32
C SER A 67 -5.11 3.56 4.60
N ARG A 68 -5.01 3.38 3.27
CA ARG A 68 -5.95 2.53 2.49
C ARG A 68 -5.90 1.06 2.88
N TYR A 69 -4.78 0.63 3.48
CA TYR A 69 -4.56 -0.74 3.95
C TYR A 69 -4.87 -0.95 5.44
N GLU A 70 -5.21 0.12 6.18
CA GLU A 70 -5.68 0.02 7.56
C GLU A 70 -7.14 -0.45 7.56
N ILE A 71 -7.36 -1.75 7.33
CA ILE A 71 -8.66 -2.39 7.18
C ILE A 71 -8.77 -3.46 8.26
N THR A 72 -9.81 -3.38 9.10
CA THR A 72 -10.11 -4.46 10.03
C THR A 72 -10.87 -5.59 9.33
N GLN A 73 -10.83 -6.77 9.92
CA GLN A 73 -11.59 -7.93 9.38
C GLN A 73 -13.10 -7.63 9.31
N GLU A 74 -13.65 -6.93 10.30
CA GLU A 74 -15.06 -6.51 10.27
C GLU A 74 -15.37 -5.55 9.12
N GLU A 75 -14.48 -4.55 8.91
CA GLU A 75 -14.63 -3.62 7.78
C GLU A 75 -14.54 -4.34 6.44
N GLU A 76 -13.62 -5.29 6.30
CA GLU A 76 -13.48 -6.12 5.10
C GLU A 76 -14.79 -6.86 4.81
N GLN A 77 -15.36 -7.55 5.79
CA GLN A 77 -16.62 -8.27 5.63
C GLN A 77 -17.78 -7.34 5.24
N LYS A 78 -17.92 -6.20 5.92
CA LYS A 78 -18.94 -5.19 5.60
C LYS A 78 -18.80 -4.68 4.15
N ILE A 79 -17.56 -4.42 3.70
CA ILE A 79 -17.29 -3.99 2.33
C ILE A 79 -17.65 -5.10 1.35
N LEU A 80 -17.19 -6.34 1.55
CA LEU A 80 -17.48 -7.48 0.68
C LEU A 80 -19.00 -7.67 0.49
N HIS A 81 -19.76 -7.70 1.55
CA HIS A 81 -21.23 -7.81 1.49
C HIS A 81 -21.90 -6.63 0.77
N SER A 82 -21.33 -5.42 0.87
CA SER A 82 -21.90 -4.23 0.22
C SER A 82 -21.68 -4.19 -1.28
N VAL A 83 -20.52 -4.69 -1.76
CA VAL A 83 -20.08 -4.49 -3.16
C VAL A 83 -20.25 -5.73 -4.03
N PHE A 84 -20.26 -6.94 -3.44
CA PHE A 84 -20.52 -8.17 -4.19
C PHE A 84 -22.00 -8.58 -4.12
N SER A 85 -22.52 -9.15 -5.20
CA SER A 85 -23.84 -9.78 -5.24
C SER A 85 -23.77 -11.23 -4.83
N SER A 86 -22.62 -11.88 -5.06
CA SER A 86 -22.29 -13.22 -4.66
C SER A 86 -20.81 -13.33 -4.36
N ILE A 87 -20.45 -14.15 -3.38
CA ILE A 87 -19.06 -14.47 -3.04
C ILE A 87 -18.64 -15.81 -3.68
N GLN A 88 -19.58 -16.70 -3.92
CA GLN A 88 -19.35 -17.98 -4.60
C GLN A 88 -20.52 -18.27 -5.56
N PRO A 89 -20.33 -18.16 -6.87
CA PRO A 89 -19.19 -17.56 -7.57
C PRO A 89 -19.06 -16.06 -7.29
N LEU A 90 -17.83 -15.53 -7.37
CA LEU A 90 -17.57 -14.13 -7.09
C LEU A 90 -18.20 -13.23 -8.16
N ARG A 91 -19.10 -12.32 -7.76
CA ARG A 91 -19.81 -11.40 -8.66
C ARG A 91 -19.87 -10.00 -8.08
N LEU A 92 -19.19 -9.06 -8.71
CA LEU A 92 -19.14 -7.67 -8.28
C LEU A 92 -20.34 -6.89 -8.81
N LYS A 93 -21.05 -6.15 -7.94
CA LYS A 93 -22.18 -5.27 -8.34
C LYS A 93 -21.69 -3.96 -8.95
N THR A 94 -20.68 -3.36 -8.31
CA THR A 94 -20.14 -2.06 -8.67
C THR A 94 -18.69 -1.94 -8.21
N PHE A 95 -17.89 -1.19 -8.98
CA PHE A 95 -16.50 -0.89 -8.61
C PHE A 95 -16.44 0.53 -8.03
N PRO A 96 -16.38 0.69 -6.69
CA PRO A 96 -16.47 2.00 -6.05
C PRO A 96 -15.18 2.81 -6.19
N PRO A 97 -15.27 4.16 -6.17
CA PRO A 97 -14.10 5.03 -6.31
C PRO A 97 -13.20 5.06 -5.07
N LYS A 98 -13.73 4.72 -3.87
CA LYS A 98 -12.98 4.79 -2.60
C LYS A 98 -11.83 3.78 -2.57
N GLU A 99 -10.61 4.27 -2.34
CA GLU A 99 -9.37 3.46 -2.35
C GLU A 99 -9.41 2.27 -1.39
N LYS A 100 -9.86 2.47 -0.15
CA LYS A 100 -10.01 1.41 0.86
C LYS A 100 -10.91 0.26 0.37
N LYS A 101 -12.01 0.59 -0.32
CA LYS A 101 -12.90 -0.42 -0.92
C LYS A 101 -12.26 -1.14 -2.10
N LYS A 102 -11.47 -0.43 -2.93
CA LYS A 102 -10.73 -1.05 -4.03
C LYS A 102 -9.75 -2.10 -3.53
N VAL A 103 -8.98 -1.80 -2.46
CA VAL A 103 -8.06 -2.76 -1.85
C VAL A 103 -8.78 -4.05 -1.47
N VAL A 104 -9.92 -3.98 -0.79
CA VAL A 104 -10.73 -5.14 -0.39
C VAL A 104 -11.22 -5.92 -1.61
N ILE A 105 -11.78 -5.23 -2.61
CA ILE A 105 -12.30 -5.86 -3.82
C ILE A 105 -11.18 -6.58 -4.59
N LEU A 106 -10.07 -5.89 -4.82
CA LEU A 106 -8.94 -6.44 -5.58
C LEU A 106 -8.29 -7.61 -4.86
N ARG A 107 -8.23 -7.56 -3.51
CA ARG A 107 -7.78 -8.67 -2.69
C ARG A 107 -8.67 -9.91 -2.88
N ALA A 108 -9.99 -9.75 -2.81
CA ALA A 108 -10.93 -10.85 -3.03
C ALA A 108 -10.80 -11.43 -4.44
N ILE A 109 -10.72 -10.57 -5.47
CA ILE A 109 -10.55 -11.00 -6.87
C ILE A 109 -9.21 -11.72 -7.08
N ALA A 110 -8.14 -11.29 -6.41
CA ALA A 110 -6.84 -11.94 -6.52
C ALA A 110 -6.81 -13.38 -5.99
N GLN A 111 -7.78 -13.78 -5.17
CA GLN A 111 -7.89 -15.18 -4.72
C GLN A 111 -8.35 -16.13 -5.83
N GLU A 112 -8.98 -15.62 -6.89
CA GLU A 112 -9.36 -16.42 -8.07
C GLU A 112 -8.15 -16.85 -8.92
N PHE A 113 -6.96 -16.32 -8.61
CA PHE A 113 -5.70 -16.66 -9.28
C PHE A 113 -4.84 -17.54 -8.38
N GLU A 114 -4.39 -18.68 -8.92
CA GLU A 114 -3.51 -19.61 -8.23
C GLU A 114 -2.09 -19.06 -8.11
N GLN A 115 -1.47 -19.24 -6.92
CA GLN A 115 -0.08 -18.86 -6.70
C GLN A 115 0.85 -19.74 -7.54
N GLY A 116 1.86 -19.12 -8.18
CA GLY A 116 2.86 -19.82 -9.00
C GLY A 116 2.39 -20.21 -10.40
N LYS A 117 1.12 -19.97 -10.74
CA LYS A 117 0.58 -20.24 -12.08
C LYS A 117 0.72 -19.03 -12.99
N THR A 118 1.05 -19.29 -14.24
CA THR A 118 1.11 -18.28 -15.31
C THR A 118 -0.15 -18.35 -16.15
N TYR A 119 -0.72 -17.20 -16.48
CA TYR A 119 -1.93 -17.03 -17.27
C TYR A 119 -1.63 -16.21 -18.52
N THR A 120 -2.29 -16.53 -19.62
CA THR A 120 -2.35 -15.63 -20.80
C THR A 120 -3.33 -14.49 -20.52
N GLU A 121 -3.23 -13.38 -21.27
CA GLU A 121 -4.20 -12.29 -21.16
C GLU A 121 -5.64 -12.77 -21.36
N ARG A 122 -5.84 -13.68 -22.30
CA ARG A 122 -7.17 -14.26 -22.57
C ARG A 122 -7.73 -14.97 -21.34
N GLN A 123 -6.94 -15.80 -20.66
CA GLN A 123 -7.36 -16.52 -19.45
C GLN A 123 -7.68 -15.55 -18.32
N VAL A 124 -6.85 -14.51 -18.12
CA VAL A 124 -7.15 -13.45 -17.13
C VAL A 124 -8.48 -12.77 -17.45
N ASN A 125 -8.71 -12.42 -18.71
CA ASN A 125 -9.94 -11.77 -19.14
C ASN A 125 -11.16 -12.69 -18.93
N GLU A 126 -11.06 -13.97 -19.21
CA GLU A 126 -12.14 -14.95 -18.99
C GLU A 126 -12.52 -15.03 -17.52
N ILE A 127 -11.54 -15.12 -16.60
CA ILE A 127 -11.79 -15.11 -15.16
C ILE A 127 -12.46 -13.80 -14.72
N LEU A 128 -11.93 -12.66 -15.14
CA LEU A 128 -12.43 -11.37 -14.69
C LEU A 128 -13.80 -11.00 -15.28
N LYS A 129 -14.12 -11.43 -16.49
CA LYS A 129 -15.45 -11.26 -17.12
C LYS A 129 -16.56 -11.91 -16.32
N GLU A 130 -16.27 -13.06 -15.70
CA GLU A 130 -17.20 -13.74 -14.84
C GLU A 130 -17.52 -12.95 -13.57
N ILE A 131 -16.62 -12.09 -13.14
CA ILE A 131 -16.73 -11.30 -11.91
C ILE A 131 -17.41 -9.95 -12.17
N PHE A 132 -16.98 -9.23 -13.25
CA PHE A 132 -17.48 -7.90 -13.56
C PHE A 132 -17.37 -7.57 -15.05
N PRO A 133 -18.40 -6.95 -15.67
CA PRO A 133 -18.40 -6.64 -17.10
C PRO A 133 -17.21 -5.77 -17.53
N ASP A 134 -16.79 -4.77 -16.73
CA ASP A 134 -15.61 -3.98 -17.00
C ASP A 134 -14.34 -4.65 -16.45
N TYR A 135 -14.06 -5.82 -16.99
CA TYR A 135 -12.89 -6.64 -16.65
C TYR A 135 -11.56 -5.95 -16.99
N VAL A 136 -11.55 -5.05 -17.97
CA VAL A 136 -10.34 -4.30 -18.36
C VAL A 136 -9.89 -3.38 -17.24
N THR A 137 -10.81 -2.67 -16.63
CA THR A 137 -10.56 -1.83 -15.45
C THR A 137 -10.07 -2.69 -14.28
N LEU A 138 -10.71 -3.84 -13.99
CA LEU A 138 -10.24 -4.74 -12.92
C LEU A 138 -8.80 -5.22 -13.17
N ARG A 139 -8.50 -5.67 -14.39
CA ARG A 139 -7.14 -6.14 -14.75
C ARG A 139 -6.09 -5.05 -14.54
N ARG A 140 -6.38 -3.83 -14.95
CA ARG A 140 -5.48 -2.69 -14.75
C ARG A 140 -5.20 -2.44 -13.27
N TYR A 141 -6.24 -2.38 -12.45
CA TYR A 141 -6.09 -2.15 -11.02
C TYR A 141 -5.39 -3.30 -10.30
N LEU A 142 -5.63 -4.56 -10.68
CA LEU A 142 -4.90 -5.70 -10.11
C LEU A 142 -3.37 -5.58 -10.32
N ILE A 143 -2.96 -5.05 -11.46
CA ILE A 143 -1.54 -4.79 -11.76
C ILE A 143 -1.05 -3.54 -11.01
N GLU A 144 -1.80 -2.46 -11.04
CA GLU A 144 -1.45 -1.18 -10.40
C GLU A 144 -1.26 -1.33 -8.89
N TYR A 145 -2.13 -2.10 -8.23
CA TYR A 145 -2.04 -2.39 -6.80
C TYR A 145 -1.09 -3.55 -6.46
N GLY A 146 -0.47 -4.19 -7.46
CA GLY A 146 0.53 -5.23 -7.28
C GLY A 146 -0.01 -6.60 -6.88
N TYR A 147 -1.29 -6.88 -7.06
CA TYR A 147 -1.86 -8.22 -6.88
C TYR A 147 -1.49 -9.17 -8.00
N LEU A 148 -1.44 -8.66 -9.24
CA LEU A 148 -0.94 -9.37 -10.41
C LEU A 148 0.29 -8.67 -10.98
N ARG A 149 1.18 -9.45 -11.56
CA ARG A 149 2.27 -8.98 -12.42
C ARG A 149 2.04 -9.45 -13.84
N ARG A 150 2.73 -8.80 -14.78
CA ARG A 150 2.74 -9.22 -16.18
C ARG A 150 4.11 -8.98 -16.81
N THR A 151 4.37 -9.67 -17.91
CA THR A 151 5.46 -9.34 -18.82
C THR A 151 5.22 -7.96 -19.48
N ARG A 152 6.29 -7.34 -19.97
CA ARG A 152 6.21 -6.01 -20.61
C ARG A 152 5.31 -6.01 -21.83
N ASP A 153 5.32 -7.08 -22.61
CA ASP A 153 4.51 -7.29 -23.81
C ASP A 153 3.07 -7.77 -23.50
N GLY A 154 2.76 -8.10 -22.26
CA GLY A 154 1.43 -8.57 -21.84
C GLY A 154 1.15 -10.03 -22.23
N SER A 155 2.16 -10.80 -22.63
CA SER A 155 1.97 -12.21 -23.03
C SER A 155 1.68 -13.15 -21.85
N ALA A 156 2.17 -12.80 -20.64
CA ALA A 156 2.03 -13.62 -19.44
C ALA A 156 1.68 -12.79 -18.22
N TYR A 157 0.85 -13.35 -17.35
CA TYR A 157 0.38 -12.77 -16.10
C TYR A 157 0.53 -13.81 -14.97
N TRP A 158 0.81 -13.35 -13.76
CA TRP A 158 0.89 -14.22 -12.57
C TRP A 158 0.51 -13.46 -11.30
N LYS A 159 0.07 -14.18 -10.28
CA LYS A 159 -0.18 -13.65 -8.94
C LYS A 159 1.16 -13.33 -8.26
N ASN A 160 1.25 -12.17 -7.59
CA ASN A 160 2.46 -11.71 -6.92
C ASN A 160 2.60 -12.32 -5.52
#